data_9f2d3139923dd6f4aa782d42cf9c2e4f
#
_entry.id   9f2d3139923dd6f4aa782d42cf9c2e4f
#
_cell.length_a   1.000
_cell.length_b   1.000
_cell.length_c   1.000
_cell.angle_alpha   90.00
_cell.angle_beta   90.00
_cell.angle_gamma   90.00
#
_symmetry.space_group_name_H-M   'P 1'
#
loop_
_entity.id
_entity.type
_entity.pdbx_description
1 polymer ?
#
loop_
_entity_poly.entity_id
_entity_poly.type
_entity_poly.pdbx_seq_one_letter_code
_entity_poly.pdbx_strand_id
1 'polypeptide(L)'
;MIKSLSLRSNFKTLESVTYLNQASLGLISEKTSSAMHEFLDNIGKHGNVNMSDQDEVNYFDELRNTASILFGCSPKNLGILSSASDLLNQIPFLLSPKAGSRIILISNDFPALYRPWQAYSKMHKIKLEFLKEIPNIDLNSVVSSTLGQDVSAIVISYVQYSTGSIIDIKSLYKISKKLGIKLIIDVTQAAGAIPINVKNFKCDALICSGYKWLGGHGGVGLAVLSNELIKSTPLMPGWMGARNPFDISHQELDLAEGAKRFTQSTMSYISLKGLEVSIQEILKIGVDNIDNHAQKLKRYFLSHLNESNFHTFHQKNIPTSSHI
;
A
#
# COMPACT_ATOMS: atom_id res chain seq x y z
N MET A 1 -28.59 -8.67 -14.72
CA MET A 1 -27.47 -7.77 -15.11
C MET A 1 -26.87 -7.14 -13.84
N ILE A 2 -25.57 -7.19 -13.65
CA ILE A 2 -24.87 -6.58 -12.49
C ILE A 2 -24.80 -5.07 -12.72
N LYS A 3 -25.44 -4.28 -11.84
CA LYS A 3 -25.47 -2.82 -11.97
C LYS A 3 -24.11 -2.21 -11.62
N SER A 4 -23.62 -1.29 -12.43
CA SER A 4 -22.39 -0.54 -12.19
C SER A 4 -22.46 0.33 -10.92
N LEU A 5 -21.36 0.49 -10.21
CA LEU A 5 -21.24 1.39 -9.03
C LEU A 5 -20.97 2.85 -9.41
N SER A 6 -20.47 3.09 -10.61
CA SER A 6 -20.16 4.41 -11.15
C SER A 6 -20.59 4.50 -12.61
N LEU A 7 -20.77 5.71 -13.11
CA LEU A 7 -21.03 5.92 -14.53
C LEU A 7 -19.75 5.60 -15.33
N ARG A 8 -19.91 4.95 -16.48
CA ARG A 8 -18.81 4.64 -17.38
C ARG A 8 -18.12 5.93 -17.88
N SER A 9 -18.89 6.99 -18.10
CA SER A 9 -18.41 8.31 -18.50
C SER A 9 -17.49 9.00 -17.50
N ASN A 10 -17.44 8.52 -16.23
CA ASN A 10 -16.49 9.03 -15.25
C ASN A 10 -15.04 8.61 -15.56
N PHE A 11 -14.84 7.77 -16.57
CA PHE A 11 -13.52 7.27 -16.95
C PHE A 11 -13.38 7.32 -18.48
N LYS A 12 -12.73 8.33 -19.01
CA LYS A 12 -12.55 8.54 -20.48
C LYS A 12 -11.97 7.34 -21.20
N THR A 13 -11.05 6.62 -20.57
CA THR A 13 -10.47 5.40 -21.13
C THR A 13 -11.55 4.39 -21.55
N LEU A 14 -12.65 4.31 -20.81
CA LEU A 14 -13.72 3.35 -21.06
C LEU A 14 -14.63 3.72 -22.24
N GLU A 15 -14.49 4.92 -22.83
CA GLU A 15 -15.22 5.31 -24.04
C GLU A 15 -14.75 4.51 -25.25
N SER A 16 -13.45 4.20 -25.31
CA SER A 16 -12.81 3.56 -26.47
C SER A 16 -12.23 2.18 -26.18
N VAL A 17 -12.01 1.81 -24.90
CA VAL A 17 -11.30 0.60 -24.51
C VAL A 17 -12.08 -0.19 -23.47
N THR A 18 -12.07 -1.51 -23.57
CA THR A 18 -12.40 -2.40 -22.45
C THR A 18 -11.12 -2.60 -21.64
N TYR A 19 -11.01 -1.88 -20.51
CA TYR A 19 -9.80 -1.90 -19.69
C TYR A 19 -9.90 -2.96 -18.58
N LEU A 20 -8.99 -3.93 -18.61
CA LEU A 20 -8.93 -5.05 -17.65
C LEU A 20 -7.62 -5.07 -16.86
N ASN A 21 -6.73 -4.08 -17.03
CA ASN A 21 -5.40 -4.07 -16.43
C ASN A 21 -5.28 -3.14 -15.21
N GLN A 22 -6.36 -3.03 -14.43
CA GLN A 22 -6.41 -2.19 -13.21
C GLN A 22 -5.35 -2.59 -12.17
N ALA A 23 -5.02 -3.88 -12.09
CA ALA A 23 -4.00 -4.41 -11.19
C ALA A 23 -2.57 -3.94 -11.51
N SER A 24 -2.32 -3.49 -12.74
CA SER A 24 -1.04 -2.90 -13.17
C SER A 24 -1.03 -1.39 -12.97
N LEU A 25 -2.01 -0.69 -13.56
CA LEU A 25 -2.19 0.76 -13.46
C LEU A 25 -3.68 1.08 -13.35
N GLY A 26 -4.06 1.81 -12.31
CA GLY A 26 -5.44 2.21 -12.08
C GLY A 26 -5.92 3.24 -13.09
N LEU A 27 -7.21 3.19 -13.42
CA LEU A 27 -7.87 4.24 -14.15
C LEU A 27 -8.00 5.49 -13.28
N ILE A 28 -7.73 6.65 -13.86
CA ILE A 28 -7.94 7.96 -13.23
C ILE A 28 -9.33 8.44 -13.62
N SER A 29 -10.16 8.81 -12.63
CA SER A 29 -11.50 9.36 -12.88
C SER A 29 -11.42 10.78 -13.46
N GLU A 30 -12.49 11.22 -14.14
CA GLU A 30 -12.63 12.60 -14.60
C GLU A 30 -12.46 13.62 -13.47
N LYS A 31 -13.04 13.32 -12.31
CA LYS A 31 -12.92 14.22 -11.15
C LYS A 31 -11.48 14.34 -10.66
N THR A 32 -10.78 13.20 -10.55
CA THR A 32 -9.36 13.18 -10.19
C THR A 32 -8.50 13.91 -11.22
N SER A 33 -8.74 13.63 -12.52
CA SER A 33 -8.04 14.27 -13.63
C SER A 33 -8.26 15.79 -13.64
N SER A 34 -9.50 16.25 -13.45
CA SER A 34 -9.84 17.67 -13.39
C SER A 34 -9.14 18.40 -12.25
N ALA A 35 -9.09 17.78 -11.05
CA ALA A 35 -8.38 18.36 -9.90
C ALA A 35 -6.86 18.47 -10.14
N MET A 36 -6.28 17.50 -10.85
CA MET A 36 -4.86 17.57 -11.25
C MET A 36 -4.59 18.65 -12.27
N HIS A 37 -5.46 18.81 -13.27
CA HIS A 37 -5.34 19.87 -14.28
C HIS A 37 -5.53 21.26 -13.66
N GLU A 38 -6.51 21.43 -12.78
CA GLU A 38 -6.73 22.70 -12.08
C GLU A 38 -5.49 23.13 -11.28
N PHE A 39 -4.87 22.18 -10.56
CA PHE A 39 -3.61 22.43 -9.85
C PHE A 39 -2.50 22.87 -10.83
N LEU A 40 -2.32 22.14 -11.91
CA LEU A 40 -1.27 22.42 -12.91
C LEU A 40 -1.49 23.78 -13.60
N ASP A 41 -2.74 24.10 -13.94
CA ASP A 41 -3.12 25.37 -14.54
C ASP A 41 -2.86 26.56 -13.58
N ASN A 42 -3.17 26.39 -12.29
CA ASN A 42 -2.89 27.41 -11.28
C ASN A 42 -1.39 27.68 -11.16
N ILE A 43 -0.58 26.63 -11.03
CA ILE A 43 0.90 26.76 -10.96
C ILE A 43 1.46 27.32 -12.27
N GLY A 44 0.94 26.90 -13.42
CA GLY A 44 1.36 27.40 -14.74
C GLY A 44 1.07 28.88 -14.95
N LYS A 45 -0.01 29.42 -14.37
CA LYS A 45 -0.40 30.84 -14.47
C LYS A 45 0.29 31.72 -13.43
N HIS A 46 0.49 31.21 -12.23
CA HIS A 46 0.85 32.05 -11.08
C HIS A 46 2.18 31.63 -10.40
N GLY A 47 2.80 30.53 -10.84
CA GLY A 47 3.93 29.95 -10.11
C GLY A 47 3.52 29.61 -8.68
N ASN A 48 4.34 29.96 -7.70
CA ASN A 48 4.04 29.77 -6.28
C ASN A 48 3.47 31.02 -5.58
N VAL A 49 3.05 32.06 -6.34
CA VAL A 49 2.51 33.30 -5.75
C VAL A 49 1.30 33.03 -4.84
N ASN A 50 0.51 32.02 -5.18
CA ASN A 50 -0.70 31.62 -4.44
C ASN A 50 -0.45 30.39 -3.55
N MET A 51 0.80 30.02 -3.28
CA MET A 51 1.14 28.84 -2.49
C MET A 51 2.16 29.22 -1.42
N SER A 52 1.70 29.28 -0.19
CA SER A 52 2.54 29.52 0.99
C SER A 52 3.17 28.20 1.47
N ASP A 53 4.19 28.30 2.34
CA ASP A 53 4.77 27.15 3.05
C ASP A 53 3.69 26.31 3.77
N GLN A 54 2.66 26.97 4.30
CA GLN A 54 1.55 26.28 4.95
C GLN A 54 0.68 25.51 3.96
N ASP A 55 0.51 26.01 2.73
CA ASP A 55 -0.23 25.30 1.69
C ASP A 55 0.51 24.03 1.27
N GLU A 56 1.84 24.09 1.20
CA GLU A 56 2.65 22.89 0.94
C GLU A 56 2.44 21.81 2.01
N VAL A 57 2.42 22.19 3.29
CA VAL A 57 2.12 21.26 4.39
C VAL A 57 0.68 20.74 4.31
N ASN A 58 -0.28 21.59 3.95
CA ASN A 58 -1.70 21.24 3.88
C ASN A 58 -1.97 20.16 2.83
N TYR A 59 -1.30 20.15 1.68
CA TYR A 59 -1.45 19.06 0.69
C TYR A 59 -1.14 17.68 1.29
N PHE A 60 -0.10 17.60 2.12
CA PHE A 60 0.20 16.35 2.83
C PHE A 60 -0.84 16.04 3.90
N ASP A 61 -1.26 17.02 4.68
CA ASP A 61 -2.17 16.80 5.81
C ASP A 61 -3.60 16.47 5.33
N GLU A 62 -4.09 17.06 4.23
CA GLU A 62 -5.35 16.70 3.59
C GLU A 62 -5.35 15.23 3.14
N LEU A 63 -4.34 14.81 2.38
CA LEU A 63 -4.20 13.41 1.97
C LEU A 63 -4.05 12.48 3.17
N ARG A 64 -3.27 12.87 4.20
CA ARG A 64 -3.08 12.06 5.42
C ARG A 64 -4.39 11.83 6.14
N ASN A 65 -5.20 12.87 6.31
CA ASN A 65 -6.50 12.79 6.96
C ASN A 65 -7.45 11.88 6.17
N THR A 66 -7.56 12.09 4.87
CA THR A 66 -8.43 11.30 3.97
C THR A 66 -8.01 9.83 3.95
N ALA A 67 -6.72 9.54 3.80
CA ALA A 67 -6.21 8.18 3.79
C ALA A 67 -6.33 7.48 5.17
N SER A 68 -6.24 8.24 6.26
CA SER A 68 -6.42 7.67 7.61
C SER A 68 -7.83 7.13 7.84
N ILE A 69 -8.85 7.75 7.22
CA ILE A 69 -10.23 7.26 7.23
C ILE A 69 -10.31 5.93 6.46
N LEU A 70 -9.69 5.85 5.29
CA LEU A 70 -9.67 4.65 4.46
C LEU A 70 -9.11 3.43 5.21
N PHE A 71 -8.02 3.61 5.95
CA PHE A 71 -7.35 2.53 6.69
C PHE A 71 -7.86 2.36 8.13
N GLY A 72 -8.73 3.21 8.62
CA GLY A 72 -9.22 3.19 10.01
C GLY A 72 -8.13 3.44 11.05
N CYS A 73 -7.12 4.24 10.73
CA CYS A 73 -5.99 4.56 11.60
C CYS A 73 -6.02 6.01 12.12
N SER A 74 -5.14 6.33 13.06
CA SER A 74 -4.85 7.72 13.41
C SER A 74 -4.00 8.38 12.32
N PRO A 75 -4.24 9.66 11.96
CA PRO A 75 -3.36 10.40 11.06
C PRO A 75 -1.89 10.40 11.51
N LYS A 76 -1.63 10.33 12.81
CA LYS A 76 -0.28 10.22 13.39
C LYS A 76 0.46 8.96 12.92
N ASN A 77 -0.26 7.88 12.61
CA ASN A 77 0.31 6.61 12.16
C ASN A 77 0.43 6.52 10.64
N LEU A 78 -0.11 7.50 9.88
CA LEU A 78 -0.12 7.49 8.43
C LEU A 78 1.04 8.31 7.85
N GLY A 79 1.98 7.63 7.19
CA GLY A 79 3.08 8.23 6.44
C GLY A 79 2.71 8.40 4.96
N ILE A 80 3.15 9.51 4.37
CA ILE A 80 3.09 9.78 2.94
C ILE A 80 4.52 9.72 2.41
N LEU A 81 4.72 8.93 1.37
CA LEU A 81 6.00 8.52 0.83
C LEU A 81 6.04 8.80 -0.67
N SER A 82 7.22 8.91 -1.25
CA SER A 82 7.39 9.04 -2.70
C SER A 82 6.96 7.77 -3.46
N SER A 83 6.99 6.63 -2.80
CA SER A 83 6.51 5.33 -3.31
C SER A 83 6.43 4.31 -2.16
N ALA A 84 5.76 3.18 -2.38
CA ALA A 84 5.83 2.05 -1.45
C ALA A 84 7.28 1.54 -1.29
N SER A 85 8.06 1.54 -2.37
CA SER A 85 9.46 1.10 -2.36
C SER A 85 10.35 1.97 -1.47
N ASP A 86 10.03 3.24 -1.30
CA ASP A 86 10.77 4.16 -0.43
C ASP A 86 10.88 3.60 1.00
N LEU A 87 9.75 3.26 1.62
CA LEU A 87 9.76 2.70 2.96
C LEU A 87 10.22 1.24 2.98
N LEU A 88 9.81 0.42 1.98
CA LEU A 88 10.23 -0.98 1.90
C LEU A 88 11.76 -1.11 1.87
N ASN A 89 12.47 -0.17 1.24
CA ASN A 89 13.94 -0.12 1.25
C ASN A 89 14.52 0.21 2.62
N GLN A 90 13.80 0.95 3.46
CA GLN A 90 14.23 1.32 4.80
C GLN A 90 13.92 0.24 5.85
N ILE A 91 12.88 -0.58 5.65
CA ILE A 91 12.40 -1.59 6.61
C ILE A 91 13.50 -2.51 7.15
N PRO A 92 14.41 -3.10 6.33
CA PRO A 92 15.47 -3.96 6.86
C PRO A 92 16.36 -3.25 7.90
N PHE A 93 16.68 -1.99 7.68
CA PHE A 93 17.49 -1.19 8.57
C PHE A 93 16.73 -0.73 9.82
N LEU A 94 15.46 -0.36 9.67
CA LEU A 94 14.59 0.03 10.78
C LEU A 94 14.34 -1.14 11.75
N LEU A 95 14.18 -2.34 11.22
CA LEU A 95 13.98 -3.55 12.02
C LEU A 95 15.29 -4.10 12.60
N SER A 96 16.40 -3.90 11.91
CA SER A 96 17.76 -4.33 12.31
C SER A 96 17.77 -5.75 12.94
N PRO A 97 17.36 -6.79 12.17
CA PRO A 97 17.21 -8.13 12.70
C PRO A 97 18.53 -8.70 13.20
N LYS A 98 18.47 -9.52 14.26
CA LYS A 98 19.66 -10.15 14.85
C LYS A 98 20.37 -11.06 13.84
N ALA A 99 21.69 -11.11 13.93
CA ALA A 99 22.50 -12.00 13.11
C ALA A 99 22.03 -13.47 13.30
N GLY A 100 21.93 -14.19 12.19
CA GLY A 100 21.49 -15.57 12.15
C GLY A 100 19.98 -15.76 12.03
N SER A 101 19.18 -14.71 12.25
CA SER A 101 17.71 -14.80 12.12
C SER A 101 17.24 -14.97 10.68
N ARG A 102 16.04 -15.53 10.52
CA ARG A 102 15.36 -15.71 9.24
C ARG A 102 14.37 -14.59 8.97
N ILE A 103 14.26 -14.24 7.68
CA ILE A 103 13.20 -13.37 7.14
C ILE A 103 12.36 -14.21 6.18
N ILE A 104 11.07 -14.28 6.40
CA ILE A 104 10.12 -15.03 5.57
C ILE A 104 9.62 -14.14 4.44
N LEU A 105 9.73 -14.63 3.22
CA LEU A 105 9.38 -13.97 1.97
C LEU A 105 8.62 -14.95 1.06
N ILE A 106 7.84 -14.45 0.11
CA ILE A 106 7.18 -15.29 -0.90
C ILE A 106 7.96 -15.19 -2.22
N SER A 107 8.26 -16.35 -2.84
CA SER A 107 9.13 -16.44 -4.02
C SER A 107 8.62 -15.66 -5.23
N ASN A 108 7.30 -15.61 -5.39
CA ASN A 108 6.65 -14.95 -6.53
C ASN A 108 5.99 -13.63 -6.12
N ASP A 109 6.30 -13.08 -4.95
CA ASP A 109 5.80 -11.77 -4.53
C ASP A 109 6.49 -10.64 -5.32
N PHE A 110 5.95 -9.44 -5.21
CA PHE A 110 6.47 -8.30 -5.96
C PHE A 110 7.90 -7.96 -5.52
N PRO A 111 8.81 -7.69 -6.47
CA PRO A 111 10.23 -7.48 -6.16
C PRO A 111 10.56 -6.42 -5.12
N ALA A 112 9.70 -5.42 -4.95
CA ALA A 112 9.89 -4.37 -3.94
C ALA A 112 9.90 -4.92 -2.49
N LEU A 113 9.29 -6.09 -2.24
CA LEU A 113 9.27 -6.69 -0.91
C LEU A 113 10.57 -7.43 -0.59
N TYR A 114 11.20 -8.10 -1.55
CA TYR A 114 12.34 -8.96 -1.26
C TYR A 114 13.71 -8.38 -1.68
N ARG A 115 13.78 -7.52 -2.70
CA ARG A 115 15.07 -6.94 -3.13
C ARG A 115 15.80 -6.15 -2.04
N PRO A 116 15.14 -5.35 -1.20
CA PRO A 116 15.80 -4.67 -0.09
C PRO A 116 16.44 -5.66 0.89
N TRP A 117 15.77 -6.77 1.17
CA TRP A 117 16.27 -7.82 2.04
C TRP A 117 17.42 -8.61 1.42
N GLN A 118 17.38 -8.83 0.10
CA GLN A 118 18.51 -9.44 -0.62
C GLN A 118 19.76 -8.54 -0.54
N ALA A 119 19.60 -7.22 -0.70
CA ALA A 119 20.69 -6.27 -0.55
C ALA A 119 21.19 -6.25 0.91
N TYR A 120 20.28 -6.17 1.89
CA TYR A 120 20.60 -6.16 3.31
C TYR A 120 21.34 -7.44 3.74
N SER A 121 20.92 -8.61 3.26
CA SER A 121 21.55 -9.89 3.62
C SER A 121 22.98 -10.06 3.14
N LYS A 122 23.40 -9.29 2.12
CA LYS A 122 24.82 -9.27 1.68
C LYS A 122 25.73 -8.52 2.67
N MET A 123 25.18 -7.61 3.45
CA MET A 123 25.91 -6.80 4.42
C MET A 123 25.74 -7.31 5.85
N HIS A 124 24.69 -8.07 6.11
CA HIS A 124 24.31 -8.54 7.44
C HIS A 124 24.11 -10.05 7.44
N LYS A 125 24.49 -10.72 8.54
CA LYS A 125 24.38 -12.19 8.70
C LYS A 125 22.92 -12.60 9.00
N ILE A 126 22.00 -12.43 8.06
CA ILE A 126 20.61 -12.92 8.13
C ILE A 126 20.36 -13.97 7.05
N LYS A 127 19.35 -14.77 7.23
CA LYS A 127 18.91 -15.81 6.28
C LYS A 127 17.59 -15.38 5.64
N LEU A 128 17.48 -15.47 4.32
CA LEU A 128 16.24 -15.26 3.60
C LEU A 128 15.62 -16.60 3.28
N GLU A 129 14.36 -16.78 3.66
CA GLU A 129 13.60 -17.97 3.33
C GLU A 129 12.45 -17.60 2.39
N PHE A 130 12.52 -18.11 1.17
CA PHE A 130 11.54 -17.89 0.13
C PHE A 130 10.57 -19.06 0.07
N LEU A 131 9.35 -18.82 0.51
CA LEU A 131 8.26 -19.79 0.44
C LEU A 131 7.58 -19.72 -0.92
N LYS A 132 7.16 -20.87 -1.44
CA LYS A 132 6.41 -20.96 -2.70
C LYS A 132 4.92 -21.07 -2.41
N GLU A 133 4.11 -20.36 -3.17
CA GLU A 133 2.68 -20.67 -3.23
C GLU A 133 2.48 -22.04 -3.87
N ILE A 134 1.59 -22.81 -3.30
CA ILE A 134 1.27 -24.16 -3.76
C ILE A 134 -0.20 -24.15 -4.22
N PRO A 135 -0.51 -24.55 -5.45
CA PRO A 135 -1.89 -24.63 -5.92
C PRO A 135 -2.77 -25.40 -4.93
N ASN A 136 -3.94 -24.84 -4.63
CA ASN A 136 -4.93 -25.44 -3.71
C ASN A 136 -4.48 -25.60 -2.24
N ILE A 137 -3.38 -24.97 -1.85
CA ILE A 137 -2.96 -24.87 -0.45
C ILE A 137 -3.09 -23.41 0.00
N ASP A 138 -3.73 -23.20 1.15
CA ASP A 138 -3.85 -21.89 1.76
C ASP A 138 -2.48 -21.30 2.09
N LEU A 139 -2.20 -20.09 1.62
CA LEU A 139 -0.92 -19.41 1.82
C LEU A 139 -0.61 -19.19 3.31
N ASN A 140 -1.62 -18.97 4.14
CA ASN A 140 -1.45 -18.87 5.60
C ASN A 140 -0.87 -20.16 6.20
N SER A 141 -1.33 -21.31 5.74
CA SER A 141 -0.82 -22.61 6.20
C SER A 141 0.64 -22.78 5.81
N VAL A 142 1.00 -22.39 4.57
CA VAL A 142 2.40 -22.43 4.10
C VAL A 142 3.29 -21.56 4.96
N VAL A 143 2.89 -20.31 5.22
CA VAL A 143 3.67 -19.38 6.06
C VAL A 143 3.74 -19.86 7.50
N SER A 144 2.60 -20.20 8.09
CA SER A 144 2.52 -20.56 9.52
C SER A 144 3.34 -21.79 9.87
N SER A 145 3.49 -22.76 8.95
CA SER A 145 4.27 -23.98 9.17
C SER A 145 5.78 -23.75 9.32
N THR A 146 6.27 -22.57 8.88
CA THR A 146 7.71 -22.24 8.90
C THR A 146 8.11 -21.33 10.05
N LEU A 147 7.14 -20.82 10.82
CA LEU A 147 7.41 -19.83 11.87
C LEU A 147 8.05 -20.48 13.10
N GLY A 148 9.11 -19.86 13.60
CA GLY A 148 9.84 -20.25 14.81
C GLY A 148 10.47 -19.03 15.49
N GLN A 149 11.12 -19.25 16.64
CA GLN A 149 11.76 -18.18 17.41
C GLN A 149 12.96 -17.53 16.70
N ASP A 150 13.49 -18.18 15.68
CA ASP A 150 14.57 -17.69 14.83
C ASP A 150 14.09 -16.79 13.69
N VAL A 151 12.78 -16.62 13.50
CA VAL A 151 12.19 -15.70 12.51
C VAL A 151 12.08 -14.30 13.11
N SER A 152 12.67 -13.32 12.46
CA SER A 152 12.60 -11.91 12.87
C SER A 152 11.49 -11.12 12.18
N ALA A 153 11.21 -11.44 10.93
CA ALA A 153 10.15 -10.74 10.18
C ALA A 153 9.50 -11.62 9.12
N ILE A 154 8.23 -11.33 8.84
CA ILE A 154 7.46 -11.78 7.69
C ILE A 154 7.19 -10.55 6.83
N VAL A 155 7.55 -10.61 5.54
CA VAL A 155 7.33 -9.52 4.58
C VAL A 155 6.56 -10.11 3.40
N ILE A 156 5.31 -9.69 3.24
CA ILE A 156 4.38 -10.37 2.33
C ILE A 156 3.31 -9.40 1.81
N SER A 157 2.85 -9.60 0.57
CA SER A 157 1.66 -8.94 0.05
C SER A 157 0.38 -9.52 0.66
N TYR A 158 -0.57 -8.67 1.02
CA TYR A 158 -1.91 -9.08 1.46
C TYR A 158 -2.66 -9.84 0.37
N VAL A 159 -2.55 -9.36 -0.86
CA VAL A 159 -3.04 -10.02 -2.07
C VAL A 159 -1.85 -10.26 -3.00
N GLN A 160 -1.58 -11.50 -3.34
CA GLN A 160 -0.51 -11.85 -4.27
C GLN A 160 -0.87 -11.40 -5.69
N TYR A 161 0.00 -10.61 -6.31
CA TYR A 161 -0.30 -9.93 -7.59
C TYR A 161 -0.46 -10.89 -8.78
N SER A 162 0.11 -12.09 -8.71
CA SER A 162 0.11 -13.06 -9.80
C SER A 162 -0.97 -14.14 -9.68
N THR A 163 -1.41 -14.43 -8.47
CA THR A 163 -2.34 -15.54 -8.19
C THR A 163 -3.65 -15.09 -7.57
N GLY A 164 -3.66 -13.85 -7.03
CA GLY A 164 -4.80 -13.34 -6.27
C GLY A 164 -4.97 -13.96 -4.88
N SER A 165 -4.04 -14.82 -4.43
CA SER A 165 -4.10 -15.41 -3.07
C SER A 165 -4.14 -14.35 -2.00
N ILE A 166 -5.03 -14.52 -1.02
CA ILE A 166 -5.19 -13.61 0.12
C ILE A 166 -4.63 -14.26 1.38
N ILE A 167 -3.85 -13.49 2.15
CA ILE A 167 -3.35 -13.93 3.44
C ILE A 167 -4.28 -13.48 4.59
N ASP A 168 -4.55 -14.34 5.58
CA ASP A 168 -5.25 -13.95 6.80
C ASP A 168 -4.30 -13.23 7.76
N ILE A 169 -4.22 -11.90 7.62
CA ILE A 169 -3.36 -11.03 8.44
C ILE A 169 -3.68 -11.19 9.93
N LYS A 170 -4.97 -11.36 10.29
CA LYS A 170 -5.40 -11.47 11.68
C LYS A 170 -4.82 -12.71 12.37
N SER A 171 -4.89 -13.86 11.71
CA SER A 171 -4.31 -15.11 12.21
C SER A 171 -2.79 -15.01 12.23
N LEU A 172 -2.18 -14.51 11.18
CA LEU A 172 -0.74 -14.36 11.08
C LEU A 172 -0.18 -13.42 12.15
N TYR A 173 -0.85 -12.29 12.42
CA TYR A 173 -0.46 -11.36 13.47
C TYR A 173 -0.49 -11.98 14.86
N LYS A 174 -1.51 -12.81 15.17
CA LYS A 174 -1.58 -13.49 16.46
C LYS A 174 -0.35 -14.38 16.71
N ILE A 175 0.06 -15.14 15.69
CA ILE A 175 1.23 -16.01 15.77
C ILE A 175 2.50 -15.18 15.86
N SER A 176 2.65 -14.21 14.97
CA SER A 176 3.81 -13.31 14.90
C SER A 176 4.04 -12.58 16.22
N LYS A 177 2.98 -12.02 16.81
CA LYS A 177 3.06 -11.33 18.10
C LYS A 177 3.52 -12.25 19.24
N LYS A 178 3.03 -13.50 19.27
CA LYS A 178 3.42 -14.50 20.28
C LYS A 178 4.90 -14.88 20.17
N LEU A 179 5.44 -14.88 18.97
CA LEU A 179 6.83 -15.24 18.69
C LEU A 179 7.78 -14.02 18.61
N GLY A 180 7.27 -12.79 18.73
CA GLY A 180 8.07 -11.58 18.60
C GLY A 180 8.48 -11.24 17.16
N ILE A 181 7.79 -11.81 16.17
CA ILE A 181 8.05 -11.64 14.74
C ILE A 181 7.42 -10.34 14.25
N LYS A 182 8.15 -9.53 13.51
CA LYS A 182 7.64 -8.32 12.86
C LYS A 182 6.86 -8.67 11.60
N LEU A 183 5.71 -8.03 11.40
CA LEU A 183 4.82 -8.29 10.28
C LEU A 183 4.70 -7.06 9.38
N ILE A 184 5.24 -7.16 8.17
CA ILE A 184 5.25 -6.11 7.15
C ILE A 184 4.37 -6.55 5.99
N ILE A 185 3.34 -5.77 5.69
CA ILE A 185 2.31 -6.13 4.71
C ILE A 185 2.25 -5.07 3.60
N ASP A 186 2.44 -5.50 2.37
CA ASP A 186 2.11 -4.70 1.19
C ASP A 186 0.62 -4.89 0.84
N VAL A 187 -0.13 -3.80 0.80
CA VAL A 187 -1.55 -3.80 0.44
C VAL A 187 -1.82 -3.11 -0.90
N THR A 188 -0.80 -2.95 -1.74
CA THR A 188 -0.93 -2.29 -3.04
C THR A 188 -2.00 -2.92 -3.93
N GLN A 189 -2.21 -4.24 -3.82
CA GLN A 189 -3.27 -4.93 -4.56
C GLN A 189 -4.60 -5.03 -3.80
N ALA A 190 -4.73 -4.38 -2.66
CA ALA A 190 -5.94 -4.44 -1.84
C ALA A 190 -6.52 -3.07 -1.47
N ALA A 191 -5.65 -2.08 -1.24
CA ALA A 191 -6.06 -0.73 -0.82
C ALA A 191 -7.01 -0.09 -1.84
N GLY A 192 -8.22 0.23 -1.42
CA GLY A 192 -9.29 0.76 -2.27
C GLY A 192 -10.19 -0.30 -2.92
N ALA A 193 -9.75 -1.57 -2.99
CA ALA A 193 -10.52 -2.68 -3.59
C ALA A 193 -11.10 -3.63 -2.55
N ILE A 194 -10.40 -3.86 -1.45
CA ILE A 194 -10.80 -4.73 -0.33
C ILE A 194 -10.81 -3.89 0.95
N PRO A 195 -11.82 -4.05 1.82
CA PRO A 195 -11.87 -3.33 3.09
C PRO A 195 -10.65 -3.63 3.98
N ILE A 196 -9.93 -2.59 4.35
CA ILE A 196 -8.79 -2.65 5.25
C ILE A 196 -9.06 -1.75 6.45
N ASN A 197 -9.06 -2.34 7.66
CA ASN A 197 -9.19 -1.59 8.88
C ASN A 197 -8.17 -2.10 9.91
N VAL A 198 -7.15 -1.29 10.17
CA VAL A 198 -6.05 -1.66 11.07
C VAL A 198 -6.46 -1.85 12.54
N LYS A 199 -7.69 -1.50 12.91
CA LYS A 199 -8.25 -1.87 14.22
C LYS A 199 -8.57 -3.36 14.30
N ASN A 200 -8.92 -3.97 13.17
CA ASN A 200 -9.32 -5.37 13.07
C ASN A 200 -8.16 -6.31 12.75
N PHE A 201 -7.17 -5.83 11.98
CA PHE A 201 -5.95 -6.59 11.72
C PHE A 201 -4.72 -5.69 11.88
N LYS A 202 -3.86 -6.09 12.82
CA LYS A 202 -2.68 -5.34 13.21
C LYS A 202 -1.46 -5.91 12.49
N CYS A 203 -0.52 -5.02 12.16
CA CYS A 203 0.81 -5.33 11.65
C CYS A 203 1.78 -4.25 12.12
N ASP A 204 3.07 -4.44 11.89
CA ASP A 204 4.06 -3.42 12.23
C ASP A 204 4.10 -2.31 11.16
N ALA A 205 4.01 -2.68 9.88
CA ALA A 205 3.83 -1.75 8.78
C ALA A 205 2.86 -2.30 7.73
N LEU A 206 1.95 -1.44 7.27
CA LEU A 206 1.07 -1.67 6.15
C LEU A 206 1.41 -0.61 5.09
N ILE A 207 1.78 -1.03 3.89
CA ILE A 207 2.37 -0.14 2.87
C ILE A 207 1.63 -0.35 1.56
N CYS A 208 1.40 0.73 0.80
CA CYS A 208 0.86 0.63 -0.56
C CYS A 208 1.30 1.76 -1.47
N SER A 209 1.21 1.52 -2.77
CA SER A 209 1.30 2.53 -3.83
C SER A 209 -0.07 3.11 -4.16
N GLY A 210 -0.11 4.40 -4.51
CA GLY A 210 -1.36 5.12 -4.79
C GLY A 210 -1.92 4.92 -6.21
N TYR A 211 -1.17 4.34 -7.13
CA TYR A 211 -1.49 4.36 -8.58
C TYR A 211 -2.27 3.16 -9.12
N LYS A 212 -2.64 2.19 -8.27
CA LYS A 212 -3.44 1.02 -8.69
C LYS A 212 -4.91 1.20 -8.31
N TRP A 213 -5.37 0.45 -7.33
CA TRP A 213 -6.76 0.43 -6.91
C TRP A 213 -7.20 1.71 -6.19
N LEU A 214 -6.24 2.52 -5.72
CA LEU A 214 -6.51 3.86 -5.19
C LEU A 214 -6.74 4.90 -6.29
N GLY A 215 -6.51 4.61 -7.57
CA GLY A 215 -6.86 5.47 -8.70
C GLY A 215 -6.11 6.80 -8.79
N GLY A 216 -5.02 6.97 -8.03
CA GLY A 216 -4.12 8.11 -8.14
C GLY A 216 -3.08 7.91 -9.25
N HIS A 217 -2.24 8.92 -9.49
CA HIS A 217 -1.07 8.80 -10.34
C HIS A 217 0.15 8.28 -9.55
N GLY A 218 1.23 7.88 -10.24
CA GLY A 218 2.49 7.49 -9.62
C GLY A 218 3.14 8.62 -8.81
N GLY A 219 4.16 8.27 -8.02
CA GLY A 219 4.91 9.22 -7.21
C GLY A 219 4.35 9.45 -5.80
N VAL A 220 3.36 8.67 -5.37
CA VAL A 220 2.84 8.68 -4.00
C VAL A 220 2.64 7.26 -3.49
N GLY A 221 3.18 6.99 -2.29
CA GLY A 221 2.93 5.82 -1.49
C GLY A 221 2.33 6.20 -0.14
N LEU A 222 1.61 5.28 0.47
CA LEU A 222 1.02 5.43 1.80
C LEU A 222 1.51 4.31 2.71
N ALA A 223 1.71 4.62 3.99
CA ALA A 223 2.04 3.61 4.98
C ALA A 223 1.31 3.85 6.29
N VAL A 224 0.72 2.80 6.87
CA VAL A 224 0.26 2.81 8.26
C VAL A 224 1.30 2.09 9.10
N LEU A 225 1.90 2.80 10.05
CA LEU A 225 2.98 2.30 10.89
C LEU A 225 2.51 2.07 12.33
N SER A 226 3.03 1.01 12.95
CA SER A 226 2.80 0.75 14.38
C SER A 226 3.34 1.87 15.26
N ASN A 227 2.82 1.95 16.51
CA ASN A 227 3.29 2.93 17.49
C ASN A 227 4.78 2.76 17.86
N GLU A 228 5.37 1.62 17.56
CA GLU A 228 6.81 1.37 17.71
C GLU A 228 7.58 1.99 16.53
N LEU A 229 7.17 1.66 15.29
CA LEU A 229 7.87 2.15 14.10
C LEU A 229 7.78 3.67 13.91
N ILE A 230 6.67 4.32 14.28
CA ILE A 230 6.58 5.79 14.18
C ILE A 230 7.55 6.53 15.12
N LYS A 231 8.19 5.84 16.06
CA LYS A 231 9.22 6.42 16.94
C LYS A 231 10.64 6.22 16.39
N SER A 232 10.81 5.34 15.41
CA SER A 232 12.11 5.07 14.79
C SER A 232 12.60 6.27 14.02
N THR A 233 13.90 6.45 13.98
CA THR A 233 14.55 7.42 13.08
C THR A 233 14.56 6.83 11.67
N PRO A 234 14.04 7.52 10.64
CA PRO A 234 14.18 7.09 9.25
C PRO A 234 15.66 6.88 8.90
N LEU A 235 15.94 5.89 8.06
CA LEU A 235 17.31 5.65 7.58
C LEU A 235 17.84 6.86 6.78
N MET A 236 16.95 7.48 6.02
CA MET A 236 17.25 8.68 5.23
C MET A 236 16.21 9.76 5.59
N PRO A 237 16.42 10.50 6.70
CA PRO A 237 15.53 11.58 7.07
C PRO A 237 15.62 12.68 6.03
N GLY A 238 14.47 13.17 5.59
CA GLY A 238 14.38 14.28 4.66
C GLY A 238 13.87 15.55 5.32
N TRP A 239 14.05 16.68 4.66
CA TRP A 239 13.69 17.98 5.20
C TRP A 239 12.19 18.12 5.52
N MET A 240 11.29 17.54 4.69
CA MET A 240 9.83 17.54 4.95
C MET A 240 9.42 16.64 6.14
N GLY A 241 10.30 15.77 6.60
CA GLY A 241 10.13 14.97 7.80
C GLY A 241 10.50 15.68 9.10
N ALA A 242 10.96 16.93 9.04
CA ALA A 242 11.23 17.75 10.20
C ALA A 242 9.94 18.21 10.92
N ARG A 243 10.04 18.59 12.19
CA ARG A 243 8.92 19.16 12.96
C ARG A 243 8.41 20.43 12.31
N ASN A 244 9.32 21.32 11.94
CA ASN A 244 9.06 22.51 11.15
C ASN A 244 9.98 22.52 9.92
N PRO A 245 9.51 22.01 8.75
CA PRO A 245 10.37 21.86 7.59
C PRO A 245 10.90 23.16 6.99
N PHE A 246 10.25 24.29 7.26
CA PHE A 246 10.66 25.61 6.74
C PHE A 246 11.55 26.37 7.71
N ASP A 247 11.79 25.85 8.91
CA ASP A 247 12.80 26.41 9.83
C ASP A 247 14.18 25.82 9.51
N ILE A 248 14.96 26.53 8.74
CA ILE A 248 16.30 26.15 8.29
C ILE A 248 17.40 26.49 9.30
N SER A 249 17.03 27.04 10.48
CA SER A 249 18.01 27.47 11.48
C SER A 249 18.55 26.32 12.33
N HIS A 250 17.89 25.15 12.35
CA HIS A 250 18.29 24.02 13.17
C HIS A 250 19.52 23.30 12.64
N GLN A 251 20.47 23.04 13.54
CA GLN A 251 21.65 22.20 13.26
C GLN A 251 21.47 20.76 13.76
N GLU A 252 20.45 20.50 14.58
CA GLU A 252 20.13 19.19 15.13
C GLU A 252 18.99 18.54 14.36
N LEU A 253 18.94 17.20 14.36
CA LEU A 253 17.88 16.43 13.73
C LEU A 253 16.58 16.54 14.55
N ASP A 254 15.71 17.47 14.18
CA ASP A 254 14.37 17.67 14.79
C ASP A 254 13.29 17.02 13.93
N LEU A 255 12.97 15.76 14.21
CA LEU A 255 11.98 15.00 13.44
C LEU A 255 10.54 15.31 13.88
N ALA A 256 9.66 15.34 12.89
CA ALA A 256 8.22 15.42 13.12
C ALA A 256 7.71 14.25 13.99
N GLU A 257 6.61 14.45 14.67
CA GLU A 257 5.94 13.39 15.39
C GLU A 257 5.22 12.40 14.44
N GLY A 258 5.18 11.14 14.86
CA GLY A 258 4.45 10.11 14.14
C GLY A 258 5.09 9.74 12.80
N ALA A 259 4.27 9.21 11.91
CA ALA A 259 4.71 8.74 10.59
C ALA A 259 5.08 9.88 9.61
N LYS A 260 4.79 11.14 9.95
CA LYS A 260 5.18 12.32 9.16
C LYS A 260 6.69 12.40 8.96
N ARG A 261 7.49 11.93 9.95
CA ARG A 261 8.96 11.90 9.89
C ARG A 261 9.54 11.10 8.73
N PHE A 262 8.76 10.22 8.10
CA PHE A 262 9.17 9.43 6.94
C PHE A 262 8.94 10.14 5.60
N THR A 263 8.33 11.32 5.59
CA THR A 263 8.21 12.14 4.37
C THR A 263 9.57 12.76 4.06
N GLN A 264 10.18 12.40 2.93
CA GLN A 264 11.56 12.77 2.65
C GLN A 264 11.73 14.19 2.13
N SER A 265 10.89 14.62 1.18
CA SER A 265 11.13 15.86 0.43
C SER A 265 9.82 16.45 -0.09
N THR A 266 9.92 17.58 -0.77
CA THR A 266 8.91 18.04 -1.71
C THR A 266 8.53 16.90 -2.64
N MET A 267 7.25 16.60 -2.70
CA MET A 267 6.71 15.58 -3.59
C MET A 267 5.93 16.25 -4.73
N SER A 268 5.48 15.44 -5.68
CA SER A 268 4.56 15.90 -6.71
C SER A 268 3.21 16.30 -6.10
N TYR A 269 2.99 17.57 -5.80
CA TYR A 269 1.73 18.07 -5.23
C TYR A 269 0.52 17.73 -6.10
N ILE A 270 0.70 17.76 -7.43
CA ILE A 270 -0.34 17.31 -8.37
C ILE A 270 -0.75 15.86 -8.12
N SER A 271 0.22 14.97 -7.80
CA SER A 271 -0.04 13.55 -7.48
C SER A 271 -0.67 13.40 -6.09
N LEU A 272 -0.28 14.21 -5.10
CA LEU A 272 -0.91 14.24 -3.78
C LEU A 272 -2.38 14.63 -3.90
N LYS A 273 -2.67 15.71 -4.64
CA LYS A 273 -4.03 16.19 -4.86
C LYS A 273 -4.89 15.19 -5.64
N GLY A 274 -4.34 14.60 -6.68
CA GLY A 274 -5.03 13.55 -7.43
C GLY A 274 -5.37 12.34 -6.57
N LEU A 275 -4.43 11.86 -5.76
CA LEU A 275 -4.67 10.71 -4.88
C LEU A 275 -5.69 11.02 -3.78
N GLU A 276 -5.63 12.23 -3.19
CA GLU A 276 -6.58 12.68 -2.18
C GLU A 276 -8.02 12.66 -2.72
N VAL A 277 -8.24 13.27 -3.89
CA VAL A 277 -9.56 13.32 -4.55
C VAL A 277 -10.05 11.90 -4.90
N SER A 278 -9.18 11.05 -5.43
CA SER A 278 -9.55 9.67 -5.76
C SER A 278 -9.94 8.86 -4.53
N ILE A 279 -9.22 9.00 -3.41
CA ILE A 279 -9.59 8.32 -2.15
C ILE A 279 -10.94 8.83 -1.64
N GLN A 280 -11.24 10.12 -1.75
CA GLN A 280 -12.57 10.66 -1.40
C GLN A 280 -13.68 10.02 -2.23
N GLU A 281 -13.48 9.80 -3.53
CA GLU A 281 -14.45 9.11 -4.39
C GLU A 281 -14.64 7.65 -3.94
N ILE A 282 -13.56 6.94 -3.62
CA ILE A 282 -13.61 5.57 -3.09
C ILE A 282 -14.38 5.52 -1.77
N LEU A 283 -14.10 6.43 -0.85
CA LEU A 283 -14.81 6.52 0.44
C LEU A 283 -16.30 6.83 0.25
N LYS A 284 -16.66 7.67 -0.71
CA LYS A 284 -18.06 7.98 -1.03
C LYS A 284 -18.81 6.77 -1.58
N ILE A 285 -18.19 5.92 -2.39
CA ILE A 285 -18.77 4.66 -2.88
C ILE A 285 -18.84 3.64 -1.74
N GLY A 286 -17.82 3.61 -0.90
CA GLY A 286 -17.57 2.65 0.16
C GLY A 286 -16.83 1.40 -0.34
N VAL A 287 -15.71 1.08 0.32
CA VAL A 287 -14.85 -0.05 -0.10
C VAL A 287 -15.58 -1.39 0.01
N ASP A 288 -16.49 -1.54 1.00
CA ASP A 288 -17.33 -2.74 1.12
C ASP A 288 -18.24 -2.93 -0.11
N ASN A 289 -18.79 -1.84 -0.65
CA ASN A 289 -19.60 -1.89 -1.87
C ASN A 289 -18.76 -2.27 -3.08
N ILE A 290 -17.51 -1.76 -3.15
CA ILE A 290 -16.56 -2.07 -4.22
C ILE A 290 -16.21 -3.56 -4.18
N ASP A 291 -15.81 -4.09 -3.03
CA ASP A 291 -15.48 -5.51 -2.88
C ASP A 291 -16.67 -6.41 -3.17
N ASN A 292 -17.85 -6.12 -2.60
CA ASN A 292 -19.07 -6.87 -2.87
C ASN A 292 -19.42 -6.90 -4.36
N HIS A 293 -19.22 -5.79 -5.07
CA HIS A 293 -19.44 -5.72 -6.52
C HIS A 293 -18.41 -6.57 -7.28
N ALA A 294 -17.14 -6.45 -6.94
CA ALA A 294 -16.07 -7.24 -7.55
C ALA A 294 -16.27 -8.75 -7.32
N GLN A 295 -16.71 -9.16 -6.11
CA GLN A 295 -17.06 -10.57 -5.83
C GLN A 295 -18.22 -11.08 -6.70
N LYS A 296 -19.22 -10.24 -6.98
CA LYS A 296 -20.33 -10.60 -7.91
C LYS A 296 -19.80 -10.78 -9.33
N LEU A 297 -18.93 -9.87 -9.79
CA LEU A 297 -18.31 -9.96 -11.12
C LEU A 297 -17.42 -11.21 -11.25
N LYS A 298 -16.60 -11.51 -10.24
CA LYS A 298 -15.80 -12.73 -10.19
C LYS A 298 -16.65 -13.99 -10.31
N ARG A 299 -17.71 -14.11 -9.52
CA ARG A 299 -18.62 -15.27 -9.60
C ARG A 299 -19.26 -15.39 -10.99
N TYR A 300 -19.72 -14.27 -11.56
CA TYR A 300 -20.26 -14.25 -12.92
C TYR A 300 -19.23 -14.69 -13.95
N PHE A 301 -18.01 -14.16 -13.91
CA PHE A 301 -16.92 -14.51 -14.82
C PHE A 301 -16.60 -16.00 -14.72
N LEU A 302 -16.37 -16.52 -13.50
CA LEU A 302 -16.00 -17.93 -13.30
C LEU A 302 -17.12 -18.89 -13.73
N SER A 303 -18.40 -18.51 -13.61
CA SER A 303 -19.50 -19.35 -14.08
C SER A 303 -19.63 -19.43 -15.62
N HIS A 304 -18.92 -18.56 -16.34
CA HIS A 304 -18.88 -18.54 -17.82
C HIS A 304 -17.50 -18.88 -18.37
N LEU A 305 -16.54 -19.19 -17.50
CA LEU A 305 -15.20 -19.56 -17.94
C LEU A 305 -15.19 -20.95 -18.58
N ASN A 306 -14.58 -21.06 -19.76
CA ASN A 306 -14.38 -22.36 -20.39
C ASN A 306 -13.23 -23.10 -19.72
N GLU A 307 -13.57 -24.06 -18.85
CA GLU A 307 -12.59 -24.83 -18.06
C GLU A 307 -11.69 -25.74 -18.90
N SER A 308 -12.04 -26.00 -20.17
CA SER A 308 -11.14 -26.74 -21.07
C SER A 308 -9.92 -25.94 -21.53
N ASN A 309 -10.03 -24.60 -21.53
CA ASN A 309 -9.00 -23.69 -22.03
C ASN A 309 -8.34 -22.85 -20.92
N PHE A 310 -8.98 -22.75 -19.76
CA PHE A 310 -8.53 -21.89 -18.67
C PHE A 310 -8.62 -22.61 -17.33
N HIS A 311 -7.58 -22.46 -16.52
CA HIS A 311 -7.54 -23.00 -15.17
C HIS A 311 -7.24 -21.89 -14.16
N THR A 312 -7.96 -21.88 -13.06
CA THR A 312 -7.63 -21.02 -11.91
C THR A 312 -6.48 -21.64 -11.12
N PHE A 313 -5.61 -20.80 -10.55
CA PHE A 313 -4.51 -21.27 -9.70
C PHE A 313 -5.02 -22.00 -8.45
N HIS A 314 -6.11 -21.52 -7.87
CA HIS A 314 -6.77 -22.16 -6.75
C HIS A 314 -8.20 -22.61 -7.09
N GLN A 315 -8.61 -23.72 -6.53
CA GLN A 315 -10.00 -24.18 -6.54
C GLN A 315 -10.84 -23.42 -5.49
N LYS A 316 -12.18 -23.61 -5.53
CA LYS A 316 -13.20 -22.79 -4.86
C LYS A 316 -13.05 -22.53 -3.34
N ASN A 317 -12.21 -23.27 -2.62
CA ASN A 317 -12.12 -23.20 -1.15
C ASN A 317 -10.91 -22.42 -0.62
N ILE A 318 -10.06 -21.88 -1.48
CA ILE A 318 -8.90 -21.08 -1.08
C ILE A 318 -9.26 -19.59 -1.19
N PRO A 319 -8.96 -18.77 -0.16
CA PRO A 319 -9.22 -17.34 -0.21
C PRO A 319 -8.43 -16.68 -1.34
N THR A 320 -9.15 -16.08 -2.29
CA THR A 320 -8.57 -15.32 -3.39
C THR A 320 -9.31 -13.99 -3.59
N SER A 321 -8.58 -13.00 -4.06
CA SER A 321 -9.17 -11.69 -4.37
C SER A 321 -10.22 -11.81 -5.49
N SER A 322 -11.06 -10.79 -5.58
CA SER A 322 -12.11 -10.72 -6.60
C SER A 322 -11.67 -9.97 -7.86
N HIS A 323 -10.46 -9.43 -7.86
CA HIS A 323 -10.01 -8.46 -8.85
C HIS A 323 -8.64 -8.81 -9.48
N ILE A 324 -8.05 -9.93 -9.08
CA ILE A 324 -6.84 -10.51 -9.67
C ILE A 324 -7.09 -11.97 -10.04
#